data_9b9d655f1d1d30f0668618c59cab51f1
#
_entry.id   9b9d655f1d1d30f0668618c59cab51f1
#
_cell.length_a   1.000
_cell.length_b   1.000
_cell.length_c   1.000
_cell.angle_alpha   90.00
_cell.angle_beta   90.00
_cell.angle_gamma   90.00
#
_symmetry.space_group_name_H-M   'P 1'
#
loop_
_entity.id
_entity.type
_entity.pdbx_description
1 polymer ?
#
loop_
_entity_poly.entity_id
_entity_poly.type
_entity_poly.pdbx_seq_one_letter_code
_entity_poly.pdbx_strand_id
1 'polypeptide(L)'
;MSKFKLNKREKSWILYDVGNSAFTMLVSTLIPIYFNALASAEGVSSTDYLAYWGYAGSIATLLTAIIGPVFGTLADRKNYKKPIFTIALILGVASCAVLGFAWSWISFLVIFVFSKVCYSSSLVFYDAMLPETTSEERMDNVSSQGYA
;
A
#
# COMPACT_ATOMS: atom_id res chain seq x y z
N MET A 1 16.45 29.28 -15.63
CA MET A 1 15.72 28.31 -14.80
C MET A 1 16.75 27.48 -14.03
N SER A 2 16.87 27.69 -12.72
CA SER A 2 17.76 26.88 -11.88
C SER A 2 17.23 25.43 -11.91
N LYS A 3 18.07 24.47 -12.31
CA LYS A 3 17.71 23.05 -12.26
C LYS A 3 17.46 22.69 -10.79
N PHE A 4 16.21 22.42 -10.44
CA PHE A 4 15.81 21.93 -9.11
C PHE A 4 16.55 20.61 -8.84
N LYS A 5 17.55 20.66 -7.96
CA LYS A 5 18.33 19.46 -7.60
C LYS A 5 17.74 18.85 -6.33
N LEU A 6 17.25 17.62 -6.48
CA LEU A 6 16.80 16.79 -5.37
C LEU A 6 17.97 16.34 -4.50
N ASN A 7 17.81 16.40 -3.18
CA ASN A 7 18.75 15.82 -2.25
C ASN A 7 18.56 14.28 -2.15
N LYS A 8 19.46 13.58 -1.45
CA LYS A 8 19.41 12.13 -1.36
C LYS A 8 18.13 11.61 -0.67
N ARG A 9 17.61 12.33 0.33
CA ARG A 9 16.41 11.95 1.08
C ARG A 9 15.16 12.15 0.22
N GLU A 10 15.07 13.28 -0.49
CA GLU A 10 13.98 13.58 -1.43
C GLU A 10 13.90 12.52 -2.54
N LYS A 11 15.05 12.13 -3.12
CA LYS A 11 15.09 11.06 -4.12
C LYS A 11 14.61 9.71 -3.58
N SER A 12 14.99 9.36 -2.35
CA SER A 12 14.54 8.10 -1.75
C SER A 12 13.05 8.12 -1.45
N TRP A 13 12.49 9.29 -1.08
CA TRP A 13 11.07 9.47 -0.86
C TRP A 13 10.29 9.29 -2.17
N ILE A 14 10.70 9.95 -3.25
CA ILE A 14 10.10 9.82 -4.59
C ILE A 14 10.22 8.38 -5.11
N LEU A 15 11.38 7.74 -4.94
CA LEU A 15 11.59 6.37 -5.41
C LEU A 15 10.66 5.36 -4.71
N TYR A 16 10.35 5.59 -3.44
CA TYR A 16 9.35 4.80 -2.73
C TYR A 16 7.97 4.92 -3.41
N ASP A 17 7.56 6.13 -3.79
CA ASP A 17 6.26 6.36 -4.42
C ASP A 17 6.15 5.67 -5.78
N VAL A 18 7.22 5.69 -6.57
CA VAL A 18 7.30 4.91 -7.82
C VAL A 18 7.11 3.41 -7.55
N GLY A 19 7.76 2.87 -6.52
CA GLY A 19 7.57 1.47 -6.11
C GLY A 19 6.15 1.18 -5.61
N ASN A 20 5.55 2.15 -4.91
CA ASN A 20 4.20 2.09 -4.40
C ASN A 20 3.14 2.05 -5.51
N SER A 21 3.35 2.80 -6.59
CA SER A 21 2.49 2.80 -7.78
C SER A 21 2.41 1.41 -8.42
N ALA A 22 3.48 0.61 -8.35
CA ALA A 22 3.46 -0.77 -8.85
C ALA A 22 2.44 -1.65 -8.10
N PHE A 23 2.31 -1.52 -6.78
CA PHE A 23 1.30 -2.24 -6.02
C PHE A 23 -0.13 -1.81 -6.41
N THR A 24 -0.35 -0.51 -6.59
CA THR A 24 -1.65 0.01 -7.05
C THR A 24 -2.03 -0.56 -8.41
N MET A 25 -1.08 -0.64 -9.34
CA MET A 25 -1.28 -1.26 -10.66
C MET A 25 -1.60 -2.75 -10.54
N LEU A 26 -0.90 -3.50 -9.69
CA LEU A 26 -1.17 -4.91 -9.43
C LEU A 26 -2.59 -5.12 -8.89
N VAL A 27 -3.01 -4.33 -7.90
CA VAL A 27 -4.34 -4.43 -7.27
C VAL A 27 -5.46 -4.11 -8.24
N SER A 28 -5.27 -3.16 -9.15
CA SER A 28 -6.30 -2.76 -10.10
C SER A 28 -6.38 -3.62 -11.35
N THR A 29 -5.34 -4.41 -11.66
CA THR A 29 -5.26 -5.18 -12.91
C THR A 29 -5.04 -6.67 -12.69
N LEU A 30 -3.86 -7.09 -12.23
CA LEU A 30 -3.47 -8.51 -12.20
C LEU A 30 -4.13 -9.29 -11.07
N ILE A 31 -4.24 -8.72 -9.89
CA ILE A 31 -4.77 -9.41 -8.70
C ILE A 31 -6.24 -9.83 -8.89
N PRO A 32 -7.15 -8.98 -9.42
CA PRO A 32 -8.53 -9.38 -9.70
C PRO A 32 -8.63 -10.51 -10.74
N ILE A 33 -7.79 -10.48 -11.79
CA ILE A 33 -7.78 -11.50 -12.85
C ILE A 33 -7.33 -12.85 -12.26
N TYR A 34 -6.24 -12.84 -11.47
CA TYR A 34 -5.74 -14.05 -10.83
C TYR A 34 -6.74 -14.61 -9.82
N PHE A 35 -7.36 -13.75 -9.02
CA PHE A 35 -8.43 -14.15 -8.09
C PHE A 35 -9.62 -14.80 -8.83
N ASN A 36 -10.06 -14.21 -9.95
CA ASN A 36 -11.13 -14.79 -10.76
C ASN A 36 -10.75 -16.20 -11.27
N ALA A 37 -9.53 -16.37 -11.77
CA ALA A 37 -9.09 -17.67 -12.25
C ALA A 37 -9.08 -18.73 -11.12
N LEU A 38 -8.59 -18.35 -9.94
CA LEU A 38 -8.56 -19.22 -8.76
C LEU A 38 -9.95 -19.59 -8.26
N ALA A 39 -10.85 -18.61 -8.13
CA ALA A 39 -12.23 -18.80 -7.69
C ALA A 39 -13.02 -19.68 -8.67
N SER A 40 -12.86 -19.44 -9.98
CA SER A 40 -13.51 -20.23 -11.02
C SER A 40 -13.04 -21.68 -11.03
N ALA A 41 -11.75 -21.93 -10.77
CA ALA A 41 -11.21 -23.30 -10.67
C ALA A 41 -11.83 -24.09 -9.51
N GLU A 42 -12.27 -23.41 -8.45
CA GLU A 42 -12.97 -24.00 -7.31
C GLU A 42 -14.50 -23.96 -7.44
N GLY A 43 -15.05 -23.59 -8.61
CA GLY A 43 -16.49 -23.63 -8.91
C GLY A 43 -17.27 -22.41 -8.43
N VAL A 44 -16.62 -21.32 -8.05
CA VAL A 44 -17.29 -20.07 -7.68
C VAL A 44 -17.85 -19.39 -8.93
N SER A 45 -19.13 -18.96 -8.87
CA SER A 45 -19.77 -18.29 -10.01
C SER A 45 -19.15 -16.92 -10.30
N SER A 46 -19.31 -16.45 -11.55
CA SER A 46 -18.81 -15.12 -11.96
C SER A 46 -19.44 -13.95 -11.19
N THR A 47 -20.65 -14.12 -10.70
CA THR A 47 -21.34 -13.13 -9.86
C THR A 47 -20.79 -13.13 -8.45
N ASP A 48 -20.58 -14.32 -7.88
CA ASP A 48 -20.12 -14.47 -6.49
C ASP A 48 -18.67 -14.01 -6.32
N TYR A 49 -17.78 -14.28 -7.29
CA TYR A 49 -16.40 -13.83 -7.18
C TYR A 49 -16.30 -12.30 -7.14
N LEU A 50 -17.13 -11.59 -7.90
CA LEU A 50 -17.18 -10.12 -7.86
C LEU A 50 -17.66 -9.61 -6.50
N ALA A 51 -18.69 -10.27 -5.93
CA ALA A 51 -19.16 -9.94 -4.59
C ALA A 51 -18.09 -10.16 -3.53
N TYR A 52 -17.40 -11.31 -3.55
CA TYR A 52 -16.31 -11.61 -2.61
C TYR A 52 -15.13 -10.66 -2.76
N TRP A 53 -14.77 -10.29 -3.99
CA TRP A 53 -13.76 -9.26 -4.26
C TRP A 53 -14.13 -7.91 -3.64
N GLY A 54 -15.39 -7.49 -3.84
CA GLY A 54 -15.95 -6.26 -3.25
C GLY A 54 -15.96 -6.29 -1.73
N TYR A 55 -16.33 -7.42 -1.11
CA TYR A 55 -16.29 -7.58 0.34
C TYR A 55 -14.87 -7.52 0.88
N ALA A 56 -13.90 -8.17 0.25
CA ALA A 56 -12.50 -8.10 0.65
C ALA A 56 -11.96 -6.67 0.59
N GLY A 57 -12.27 -5.92 -0.47
CA GLY A 57 -11.94 -4.50 -0.60
C GLY A 57 -12.56 -3.64 0.50
N SER A 58 -13.83 -3.87 0.81
CA SER A 58 -14.56 -3.15 1.85
C SER A 58 -14.02 -3.45 3.24
N ILE A 59 -13.73 -4.71 3.55
CA ILE A 59 -13.11 -5.14 4.82
C ILE A 59 -11.74 -4.48 4.98
N ALA A 60 -10.90 -4.51 3.94
CA ALA A 60 -9.58 -3.88 4.00
C ALA A 60 -9.68 -2.37 4.26
N THR A 61 -10.63 -1.69 3.63
CA THR A 61 -10.89 -0.26 3.83
C THR A 61 -11.39 0.03 5.24
N LEU A 62 -12.32 -0.77 5.76
CA LEU A 62 -12.84 -0.64 7.11
C LEU A 62 -11.74 -0.85 8.17
N LEU A 63 -10.92 -1.90 8.00
CA LEU A 63 -9.79 -2.14 8.89
C LEU A 63 -8.79 -0.98 8.87
N THR A 64 -8.49 -0.45 7.69
CA THR A 64 -7.60 0.71 7.54
C THR A 64 -8.20 1.95 8.22
N ALA A 65 -9.50 2.18 8.10
CA ALA A 65 -10.19 3.30 8.73
C ALA A 65 -10.17 3.22 10.27
N ILE A 66 -10.25 2.01 10.84
CA ILE A 66 -10.16 1.78 12.29
C ILE A 66 -8.71 1.93 12.79
N ILE A 67 -7.75 1.37 12.05
CA ILE A 67 -6.34 1.36 12.43
C ILE A 67 -5.66 2.71 12.14
N GLY A 68 -6.13 3.44 11.12
CA GLY A 68 -5.56 4.70 10.66
C GLY A 68 -5.35 5.75 11.76
N PRO A 69 -6.34 6.06 12.61
CA PRO A 69 -6.17 7.01 13.72
C PRO A 69 -5.10 6.57 14.73
N VAL A 70 -4.99 5.26 15.00
CA VAL A 70 -3.96 4.71 15.90
C VAL A 70 -2.57 4.90 15.27
N PHE A 71 -2.44 4.60 13.99
CA PHE A 71 -1.18 4.79 13.27
C PHE A 71 -0.84 6.27 13.08
N GLY A 72 -1.84 7.13 12.89
CA GLY A 72 -1.65 8.58 12.86
C GLY A 72 -1.02 9.10 14.15
N THR A 73 -1.56 8.71 15.31
CA THR A 73 -0.99 9.12 16.61
C THR A 73 0.40 8.54 16.87
N LEU A 74 0.71 7.34 16.36
CA LEU A 74 2.03 6.75 16.42
C LEU A 74 3.00 7.46 15.47
N ALA A 75 2.53 7.91 14.31
CA ALA A 75 3.31 8.68 13.36
C ALA A 75 3.74 10.06 13.91
N ASP A 76 3.00 10.62 14.85
CA ASP A 76 3.38 11.87 15.51
C ASP A 76 4.50 11.71 16.56
N ARG A 77 4.75 10.48 17.00
CA ARG A 77 5.81 10.20 17.98
C ARG A 77 7.21 10.18 17.34
N LYS A 78 8.12 10.93 17.91
CA LYS A 78 9.52 10.97 17.50
C LYS A 78 10.15 9.57 17.57
N ASN A 79 10.87 9.17 16.52
CA ASN A 79 11.56 7.88 16.38
C ASN A 79 10.69 6.63 16.10
N TYR A 80 9.38 6.72 16.08
CA TYR A 80 8.51 5.57 15.80
C TYR A 80 8.15 5.44 14.30
N LYS A 81 8.16 6.54 13.54
CA LYS A 81 7.78 6.56 12.11
C LYS A 81 8.53 5.54 11.27
N LYS A 82 9.85 5.62 11.25
CA LYS A 82 10.70 4.76 10.39
C LYS A 82 10.58 3.27 10.70
N PRO A 83 10.71 2.80 11.97
CA PRO A 83 10.58 1.37 12.25
C PRO A 83 9.19 0.83 11.91
N ILE A 84 8.10 1.55 12.23
CA ILE A 84 6.74 1.08 11.92
C ILE A 84 6.50 1.06 10.41
N PHE A 85 6.92 2.12 9.70
CA PHE A 85 6.90 2.17 8.24
C PHE A 85 7.62 0.96 7.63
N THR A 86 8.84 0.69 8.09
CA THR A 86 9.64 -0.43 7.57
C THR A 86 8.98 -1.78 7.82
N ILE A 87 8.42 -1.99 9.01
CA ILE A 87 7.69 -3.22 9.35
C ILE A 87 6.46 -3.36 8.46
N ALA A 88 5.64 -2.33 8.33
CA ALA A 88 4.44 -2.34 7.49
C ALA A 88 4.80 -2.62 6.02
N LEU A 89 5.87 -2.00 5.52
CA LEU A 89 6.37 -2.22 4.16
C LEU A 89 6.82 -3.67 3.95
N ILE A 90 7.66 -4.20 4.84
CA ILE A 90 8.17 -5.58 4.72
C ILE A 90 7.01 -6.59 4.79
N LEU A 91 6.08 -6.42 5.72
CA LEU A 91 4.90 -7.28 5.84
C LEU A 91 4.00 -7.18 4.60
N GLY A 92 3.81 -5.98 4.06
CA GLY A 92 3.04 -5.77 2.83
C GLY A 92 3.68 -6.45 1.62
N VAL A 93 4.98 -6.28 1.42
CA VAL A 93 5.72 -6.92 0.31
C VAL A 93 5.76 -8.44 0.47
N ALA A 94 6.04 -8.94 1.67
CA ALA A 94 6.06 -10.38 1.94
C ALA A 94 4.69 -11.02 1.70
N SER A 95 3.61 -10.42 2.19
CA SER A 95 2.25 -10.92 1.96
C SER A 95 1.85 -10.84 0.49
N CYS A 96 2.27 -9.80 -0.24
CA CYS A 96 2.05 -9.71 -1.68
C CYS A 96 2.78 -10.84 -2.44
N ALA A 97 4.01 -11.17 -2.06
CA ALA A 97 4.72 -12.31 -2.64
C ALA A 97 4.03 -13.66 -2.34
N VAL A 98 3.46 -13.81 -1.15
CA VAL A 98 2.72 -15.02 -0.75
C VAL A 98 1.40 -15.18 -1.51
N LEU A 99 0.80 -14.11 -2.05
CA LEU A 99 -0.42 -14.20 -2.87
C LEU A 99 -0.29 -15.17 -4.04
N GLY A 100 0.89 -15.23 -4.67
CA GLY A 100 1.15 -16.17 -5.76
C GLY A 100 1.17 -17.64 -5.39
N PHE A 101 1.20 -17.95 -4.08
CA PHE A 101 1.22 -19.31 -3.53
C PHE A 101 -0.10 -19.67 -2.82
N ALA A 102 -1.14 -18.83 -2.95
CA ALA A 102 -2.43 -19.10 -2.34
C ALA A 102 -3.03 -20.42 -2.89
N TRP A 103 -3.42 -21.31 -1.99
CA TRP A 103 -3.95 -22.64 -2.33
C TRP A 103 -5.48 -22.69 -2.47
N SER A 104 -6.18 -21.63 -2.10
CA SER A 104 -7.64 -21.49 -2.26
C SER A 104 -8.03 -20.03 -2.44
N TRP A 105 -9.21 -19.79 -3.01
CA TRP A 105 -9.72 -18.44 -3.20
C TRP A 105 -9.96 -17.70 -1.86
N ILE A 106 -10.30 -18.42 -0.76
CA ILE A 106 -10.46 -17.83 0.57
C ILE A 106 -9.12 -17.39 1.13
N SER A 107 -8.10 -18.27 1.08
CA SER A 107 -6.75 -17.92 1.56
C SER A 107 -6.18 -16.73 0.79
N PHE A 108 -6.45 -16.67 -0.51
CA PHE A 108 -6.07 -15.53 -1.35
C PHE A 108 -6.68 -14.22 -0.84
N LEU A 109 -8.00 -14.18 -0.59
CA LEU A 109 -8.67 -12.97 -0.09
C LEU A 109 -8.16 -12.54 1.28
N VAL A 110 -7.91 -13.47 2.19
CA VAL A 110 -7.37 -13.16 3.52
C VAL A 110 -5.99 -12.52 3.40
N ILE A 111 -5.10 -13.11 2.59
CA ILE A 111 -3.75 -12.57 2.36
C ILE A 111 -3.83 -11.21 1.65
N PHE A 112 -4.74 -11.05 0.69
CA PHE A 112 -4.97 -9.79 -0.01
C PHE A 112 -5.42 -8.67 0.93
N VAL A 113 -6.41 -8.92 1.80
CA VAL A 113 -6.88 -7.95 2.81
C VAL A 113 -5.72 -7.53 3.71
N PHE A 114 -4.94 -8.49 4.20
CA PHE A 114 -3.78 -8.20 5.04
C PHE A 114 -2.73 -7.36 4.30
N SER A 115 -2.39 -7.73 3.07
CA SER A 115 -1.44 -6.98 2.23
C SER A 115 -1.92 -5.55 2.00
N LYS A 116 -3.21 -5.36 1.70
CA LYS A 116 -3.81 -4.04 1.46
C LYS A 116 -3.81 -3.17 2.71
N VAL A 117 -4.07 -3.74 3.89
CA VAL A 117 -4.00 -3.02 5.17
C VAL A 117 -2.56 -2.59 5.48
N CYS A 118 -1.57 -3.48 5.29
CA CYS A 118 -0.15 -3.16 5.47
C CYS A 118 0.29 -2.04 4.51
N TYR A 119 -0.12 -2.11 3.25
CA TYR A 119 0.14 -1.10 2.24
C TYR A 119 -0.43 0.26 2.66
N SER A 120 -1.73 0.32 2.98
CA SER A 120 -2.39 1.56 3.41
C SER A 120 -1.76 2.14 4.68
N SER A 121 -1.35 1.27 5.61
CA SER A 121 -0.64 1.67 6.83
C SER A 121 0.72 2.28 6.53
N SER A 122 1.47 1.70 5.58
CA SER A 122 2.78 2.25 5.18
C SER A 122 2.65 3.64 4.57
N LEU A 123 1.56 3.92 3.82
CA LEU A 123 1.29 5.25 3.27
C LEU A 123 1.10 6.31 4.35
N VAL A 124 0.37 6.01 5.42
CA VAL A 124 0.17 6.96 6.53
C VAL A 124 1.50 7.44 7.10
N PHE A 125 2.47 6.52 7.30
CA PHE A 125 3.79 6.89 7.79
C PHE A 125 4.67 7.55 6.72
N TYR A 126 4.51 7.15 5.47
CA TYR A 126 5.20 7.75 4.33
C TYR A 126 4.84 9.24 4.19
N ASP A 127 3.55 9.55 4.19
CA ASP A 127 3.07 10.94 4.11
C ASP A 127 3.52 11.77 5.31
N ALA A 128 3.46 11.19 6.52
CA ALA A 128 3.92 11.84 7.75
C ALA A 128 5.45 12.11 7.78
N MET A 129 6.25 11.47 6.90
CA MET A 129 7.69 11.70 6.81
C MET A 129 8.07 12.83 5.82
N LEU A 130 7.14 13.31 5.00
CA LEU A 130 7.45 14.36 4.02
C LEU A 130 8.00 15.65 4.66
N PRO A 131 7.40 16.20 5.74
CA PRO A 131 7.93 17.40 6.39
C PRO A 131 9.32 17.22 7.00
N GLU A 132 9.74 15.98 7.30
CA GLU A 132 11.08 15.66 7.81
C GLU A 132 12.10 15.42 6.68
N THR A 133 11.60 15.22 5.46
CA THR A 133 12.43 14.89 4.29
C THR A 133 12.87 16.13 3.54
N THR A 134 12.04 17.17 3.50
CA THR A 134 12.29 18.41 2.77
C THR A 134 11.84 19.65 3.55
N SER A 135 12.28 20.85 3.12
CA SER A 135 11.81 22.11 3.69
C SER A 135 10.42 22.50 3.13
N GLU A 136 9.68 23.31 3.89
CA GLU A 136 8.34 23.77 3.50
C GLU A 136 8.31 24.39 2.09
N GLU A 137 9.31 25.22 1.74
CA GLU A 137 9.42 25.87 0.44
C GLU A 137 9.58 24.88 -0.74
N ARG A 138 10.03 23.67 -0.47
CA ARG A 138 10.32 22.65 -1.48
C ARG A 138 9.27 21.53 -1.48
N MET A 139 8.39 21.49 -0.48
CA MET A 139 7.46 20.40 -0.24
C MET A 139 6.54 20.15 -1.43
N ASP A 140 5.99 21.22 -2.03
CA ASP A 140 5.12 21.12 -3.19
C ASP A 140 5.84 20.55 -4.42
N ASN A 141 7.10 20.95 -4.62
CA ASN A 141 7.89 20.43 -5.74
C ASN A 141 8.31 18.96 -5.55
N VAL A 142 8.60 18.55 -4.31
CA VAL A 142 8.97 17.16 -4.00
C VAL A 142 7.75 16.27 -4.09
N SER A 143 6.61 16.66 -3.51
CA SER A 143 5.37 15.89 -3.57
C SER A 143 4.83 15.77 -5.00
N SER A 144 4.85 16.83 -5.79
CA SER A 144 4.42 16.77 -7.19
C SER A 144 5.27 15.85 -8.06
N GLN A 145 6.55 15.68 -7.75
CA GLN A 145 7.42 14.71 -8.42
C GLN A 145 7.25 13.27 -7.93
N GLY A 146 6.75 13.08 -6.71
CA GLY A 146 6.37 11.77 -6.20
C GLY A 146 5.09 11.26 -6.86
N TYR A 147 4.07 12.12 -6.96
CA TYR A 147 2.74 11.77 -7.49
C TYR A 147 2.60 11.89 -9.02
N ALA A 148 3.67 12.24 -9.75
CA ALA A 148 3.69 12.34 -11.21
C ALA A 148 4.03 11.01 -11.88
#